data_a60064a2c8849c3c1d38ccc8d0fc794a
#
_entry.id   a60064a2c8849c3c1d38ccc8d0fc794a
#
_cell.length_a   1.000
_cell.length_b   1.000
_cell.length_c   1.000
_cell.angle_alpha   90.00
_cell.angle_beta   90.00
_cell.angle_gamma   90.00
#
_symmetry.space_group_name_H-M   'P 1'
#
loop_
_entity.id
_entity.type
_entity.pdbx_description
1 polymer ?
#
loop_
_entity_poly.entity_id
_entity_poly.type
_entity_poly.pdbx_seq_one_letter_code
_entity_poly.pdbx_strand_id
1 'polypeptide(L)'
;MPEVPVERHALSNGLRIVLSQDPRSPAVAVNLWYDVGSKHEKPGKTGFAHLFEHMMFQGSANVEKGQHFSLVHAAGGTLNATTWLDRTNYFETLPGHELELALWLEADRMASLLPAMTQEKLDNQRDVVKNERRWSVDNQPYGDWDERMQALVYPETHPYHHPTIGSMEDLSAASLDDVREFFATHYAPNNAVLTIAGDFEPDAALAMIEKHFGRIAANPSLPPPPAVDVADRIGEAVRVTVPDQVPLPRIYFAHRVPPFGTDAFDAFDVAADVLGSGRASRLYANLVRGQRLAQDISVFVFPIVGGASMFAMWATARPGIELASLEGALLGEIDRLAAEGPTDADLERVRNLQASRTAASLERIAERA
;
A
#
# COMPACT_ATOMS: atom_id res chain seq x y z
N MET A 1 -4.80 23.25 -9.33
CA MET A 1 -5.18 22.35 -8.21
C MET A 1 -5.33 23.19 -6.98
N PRO A 2 -6.21 22.84 -6.02
CA PRO A 2 -6.25 23.58 -4.75
C PRO A 2 -4.92 23.44 -4.04
N GLU A 3 -4.45 24.51 -3.43
CA GLU A 3 -3.28 24.50 -2.57
C GLU A 3 -3.66 23.87 -1.23
N VAL A 4 -2.93 22.86 -0.80
CA VAL A 4 -3.10 22.20 0.50
C VAL A 4 -1.99 22.72 1.41
N PRO A 5 -2.31 23.54 2.42
CA PRO A 5 -1.31 24.05 3.35
C PRO A 5 -0.72 22.88 4.17
N VAL A 6 0.60 22.85 4.30
CA VAL A 6 1.32 21.80 5.03
C VAL A 6 2.42 22.42 5.89
N GLU A 7 2.39 22.13 7.17
CA GLU A 7 3.48 22.44 8.11
C GLU A 7 4.26 21.19 8.45
N ARG A 8 5.58 21.31 8.58
CA ARG A 8 6.47 20.19 8.92
C ARG A 8 7.25 20.49 10.20
N HIS A 9 7.18 19.53 11.13
CA HIS A 9 7.87 19.60 12.42
C HIS A 9 8.57 18.28 12.71
N ALA A 10 9.40 18.25 13.75
CA ALA A 10 10.00 17.02 14.27
C ALA A 10 10.18 17.13 15.77
N LEU A 11 9.93 16.06 16.51
CA LEU A 11 10.27 15.96 17.93
C LEU A 11 11.75 15.63 18.12
N SER A 12 12.25 15.86 19.32
CA SER A 12 13.65 15.56 19.71
C SER A 12 14.01 14.07 19.59
N ASN A 13 13.01 13.18 19.67
CA ASN A 13 13.16 11.73 19.49
C ASN A 13 13.11 11.28 18.01
N GLY A 14 13.05 12.22 17.07
CA GLY A 14 13.08 11.95 15.64
C GLY A 14 11.72 11.68 14.99
N LEU A 15 10.59 11.72 15.73
CA LEU A 15 9.27 11.63 15.11
C LEU A 15 9.05 12.84 14.20
N ARG A 16 8.83 12.59 12.93
CA ARG A 16 8.48 13.58 11.91
C ARG A 16 6.98 13.84 11.97
N ILE A 17 6.58 15.10 11.82
CA ILE A 17 5.19 15.53 11.94
C ILE A 17 4.82 16.35 10.71
N VAL A 18 3.65 16.07 10.15
CA VAL A 18 3.06 16.81 9.03
C VAL A 18 1.65 17.24 9.43
N LEU A 19 1.40 18.53 9.45
CA LEU A 19 0.10 19.10 9.80
C LEU A 19 -0.54 19.77 8.59
N SER A 20 -1.82 19.50 8.36
CA SER A 20 -2.64 20.13 7.32
C SER A 20 -3.98 20.56 7.91
N GLN A 21 -4.03 21.78 8.47
CA GLN A 21 -5.24 22.32 9.07
C GLN A 21 -6.31 22.61 8.00
N ASP A 22 -7.53 22.17 8.25
CA ASP A 22 -8.72 22.48 7.45
C ASP A 22 -9.96 22.58 8.31
N PRO A 23 -10.31 23.78 8.80
CA PRO A 23 -11.46 23.99 9.68
C PRO A 23 -12.82 23.91 8.98
N ARG A 24 -12.86 23.63 7.67
CA ARG A 24 -14.12 23.50 6.91
C ARG A 24 -14.85 22.19 7.19
N SER A 25 -14.17 21.21 7.74
CA SER A 25 -14.76 19.93 8.14
C SER A 25 -14.59 19.76 9.66
N PRO A 26 -15.62 19.35 10.41
CA PRO A 26 -15.51 19.15 11.87
C PRO A 26 -14.77 17.86 12.25
N ALA A 27 -14.07 17.23 11.33
CA ALA A 27 -13.35 15.99 11.51
C ALA A 27 -11.84 16.19 11.44
N VAL A 28 -11.11 15.31 12.10
CA VAL A 28 -9.66 15.20 12.03
C VAL A 28 -9.28 13.78 11.61
N ALA A 29 -8.31 13.66 10.72
CA ALA A 29 -7.67 12.40 10.38
C ALA A 29 -6.25 12.38 10.95
N VAL A 30 -5.91 11.31 11.64
CA VAL A 30 -4.58 11.01 12.15
C VAL A 30 -4.06 9.79 11.40
N ASN A 31 -2.84 9.86 10.88
CA ASN A 31 -2.22 8.76 10.16
C ASN A 31 -0.76 8.63 10.58
N LEU A 32 -0.43 7.51 11.19
CA LEU A 32 0.93 7.20 11.64
C LEU A 32 1.56 6.19 10.70
N TRP A 33 2.55 6.65 9.95
CA TRP A 33 3.31 5.89 8.97
C TRP A 33 4.62 5.39 9.56
N TYR A 34 4.88 4.09 9.43
CA TYR A 34 6.18 3.50 9.75
C TYR A 34 6.90 3.11 8.46
N ASP A 35 8.20 3.44 8.37
CA ASP A 35 9.06 3.00 7.26
C ASP A 35 9.46 1.54 7.48
N VAL A 36 8.47 0.67 7.42
CA VAL A 36 8.61 -0.77 7.49
C VAL A 36 7.48 -1.45 6.74
N GLY A 37 7.82 -2.34 5.83
CA GLY A 37 6.90 -3.16 5.06
C GLY A 37 7.53 -4.50 4.73
N SER A 38 6.95 -5.26 3.81
CA SER A 38 7.43 -6.60 3.49
C SER A 38 8.87 -6.64 2.97
N LYS A 39 9.40 -5.56 2.39
CA LYS A 39 10.83 -5.49 1.99
C LYS A 39 11.82 -5.69 3.14
N HIS A 40 11.39 -5.46 4.39
CA HIS A 40 12.24 -5.60 5.58
C HIS A 40 12.22 -7.02 6.17
N GLU A 41 11.44 -7.91 5.56
CA GLU A 41 11.30 -9.29 6.02
C GLU A 41 12.54 -10.11 5.66
N LYS A 42 12.90 -11.03 6.56
CA LYS A 42 14.01 -11.97 6.34
C LYS A 42 13.50 -13.18 5.55
N PRO A 43 14.36 -13.85 4.75
CA PRO A 43 14.01 -15.13 4.15
C PRO A 43 13.48 -16.14 5.19
N GLY A 44 12.38 -16.83 4.89
CA GLY A 44 11.67 -17.71 5.81
C GLY A 44 10.80 -17.01 6.85
N LYS A 45 10.58 -15.70 6.67
CA LYS A 45 9.77 -14.84 7.55
C LYS A 45 8.84 -13.93 6.74
N THR A 46 8.33 -14.40 5.61
CA THR A 46 7.42 -13.61 4.77
C THR A 46 6.03 -13.48 5.40
N GLY A 47 5.40 -12.31 5.21
CA GLY A 47 4.11 -11.98 5.82
C GLY A 47 4.20 -11.40 7.24
N PHE A 48 5.42 -11.18 7.76
CA PHE A 48 5.64 -10.69 9.11
C PHE A 48 5.17 -9.24 9.29
N ALA A 49 5.42 -8.37 8.32
CA ALA A 49 4.99 -6.97 8.38
C ALA A 49 3.44 -6.88 8.45
N HIS A 50 2.75 -7.70 7.66
CA HIS A 50 1.29 -7.76 7.67
C HIS A 50 0.75 -8.43 8.95
N LEU A 51 1.33 -9.55 9.39
CA LEU A 51 0.98 -10.16 10.67
C LEU A 51 1.16 -9.15 11.82
N PHE A 52 2.21 -8.34 11.75
CA PHE A 52 2.47 -7.34 12.77
C PHE A 52 1.43 -6.21 12.74
N GLU A 53 0.95 -5.80 11.57
CA GLU A 53 -0.20 -4.88 11.45
C GLU A 53 -1.38 -5.38 12.29
N HIS A 54 -1.74 -6.67 12.18
CA HIS A 54 -2.79 -7.29 12.98
C HIS A 54 -2.47 -7.32 14.49
N MET A 55 -1.21 -7.60 14.83
CA MET A 55 -0.75 -7.63 16.23
C MET A 55 -0.89 -6.27 16.92
N MET A 56 -0.75 -5.16 16.19
CA MET A 56 -0.88 -3.80 16.72
C MET A 56 -2.28 -3.49 17.27
N PHE A 57 -3.29 -4.29 16.96
CA PHE A 57 -4.65 -4.15 17.48
C PHE A 57 -4.97 -5.14 18.63
N GLN A 58 -3.98 -5.91 19.08
CA GLN A 58 -4.18 -6.90 20.15
C GLN A 58 -4.05 -6.33 21.57
N GLY A 59 -4.03 -4.99 21.69
CA GLY A 59 -3.93 -4.26 22.94
C GLY A 59 -2.48 -3.91 23.30
N SER A 60 -2.33 -3.09 24.31
CA SER A 60 -1.09 -2.53 24.85
C SER A 60 -1.12 -2.62 26.38
N ALA A 61 -0.19 -1.96 27.07
CA ALA A 61 -0.19 -1.97 28.52
C ALA A 61 -1.43 -1.29 29.15
N ASN A 62 -2.02 -0.30 28.44
CA ASN A 62 -3.13 0.50 28.94
C ASN A 62 -4.44 0.31 28.15
N VAL A 63 -4.40 -0.42 27.05
CA VAL A 63 -5.55 -0.66 26.17
C VAL A 63 -5.74 -2.15 25.98
N GLU A 64 -6.92 -2.68 26.37
CA GLU A 64 -7.22 -4.10 26.23
C GLU A 64 -7.43 -4.52 24.77
N LYS A 65 -7.35 -5.83 24.49
CA LYS A 65 -7.65 -6.40 23.17
C LYS A 65 -9.03 -5.95 22.67
N GLY A 66 -9.08 -5.35 21.48
CA GLY A 66 -10.29 -4.83 20.85
C GLY A 66 -10.77 -3.48 21.39
N GLN A 67 -10.20 -2.99 22.50
CA GLN A 67 -10.60 -1.71 23.09
C GLN A 67 -10.24 -0.52 22.21
N HIS A 68 -9.14 -0.59 21.45
CA HIS A 68 -8.77 0.44 20.49
C HIS A 68 -9.93 0.72 19.50
N PHE A 69 -10.49 -0.33 18.90
CA PHE A 69 -11.66 -0.21 18.02
C PHE A 69 -12.88 0.37 18.72
N SER A 70 -13.17 -0.13 19.93
CA SER A 70 -14.38 0.30 20.66
C SER A 70 -14.29 1.75 21.11
N LEU A 71 -13.12 2.26 21.50
CA LEU A 71 -12.90 3.65 21.88
C LEU A 71 -13.09 4.59 20.69
N VAL A 72 -12.45 4.29 19.55
CA VAL A 72 -12.60 5.10 18.34
C VAL A 72 -14.03 5.11 17.83
N HIS A 73 -14.71 3.95 17.79
CA HIS A 73 -16.12 3.88 17.37
C HIS A 73 -17.05 4.61 18.34
N ALA A 74 -16.81 4.51 19.67
CA ALA A 74 -17.60 5.23 20.67
C ALA A 74 -17.45 6.75 20.55
N ALA A 75 -16.27 7.22 20.13
CA ALA A 75 -15.99 8.62 19.80
C ALA A 75 -16.60 9.08 18.45
N GLY A 76 -17.27 8.19 17.72
CA GLY A 76 -17.87 8.48 16.42
C GLY A 76 -16.89 8.42 15.26
N GLY A 77 -15.72 7.79 15.46
CA GLY A 77 -14.65 7.66 14.47
C GLY A 77 -14.65 6.33 13.73
N THR A 78 -13.75 6.24 12.78
CA THR A 78 -13.38 5.03 12.04
C THR A 78 -11.87 4.86 12.04
N LEU A 79 -11.39 3.63 11.94
CA LEU A 79 -9.96 3.35 11.87
C LEU A 79 -9.68 2.16 10.95
N ASN A 80 -8.44 2.12 10.45
CA ASN A 80 -7.92 0.98 9.71
C ASN A 80 -6.38 1.00 9.73
N ALA A 81 -5.77 0.00 9.12
CA ALA A 81 -4.34 -0.05 8.85
C ALA A 81 -4.09 -0.64 7.47
N THR A 82 -2.91 -0.46 6.94
CA THR A 82 -2.47 -1.12 5.72
C THR A 82 -0.97 -1.41 5.75
N THR A 83 -0.57 -2.54 5.22
CA THR A 83 0.83 -2.89 4.97
C THR A 83 1.08 -2.99 3.47
N TRP A 84 2.22 -2.47 3.04
CA TRP A 84 2.69 -2.55 1.67
C TRP A 84 4.16 -2.99 1.64
N LEU A 85 4.76 -2.98 0.47
CA LEU A 85 6.16 -3.38 0.32
C LEU A 85 7.12 -2.51 1.14
N ASP A 86 6.88 -1.19 1.17
CA ASP A 86 7.79 -0.20 1.75
C ASP A 86 7.36 0.33 3.12
N ARG A 87 6.08 0.25 3.47
CA ARG A 87 5.50 0.95 4.60
C ARG A 87 4.36 0.18 5.27
N THR A 88 4.12 0.50 6.54
CA THR A 88 2.90 0.14 7.27
C THR A 88 2.32 1.40 7.88
N ASN A 89 1.02 1.62 7.77
CA ASN A 89 0.40 2.77 8.38
C ASN A 89 -0.89 2.42 9.11
N TYR A 90 -1.17 3.21 10.14
CA TYR A 90 -2.35 3.12 10.98
C TYR A 90 -3.04 4.46 10.95
N PHE A 91 -4.33 4.47 10.69
CA PHE A 91 -5.06 5.72 10.51
C PHE A 91 -6.46 5.67 11.08
N GLU A 92 -6.90 6.82 11.59
CA GLU A 92 -8.20 7.01 12.16
C GLU A 92 -8.75 8.38 11.81
N THR A 93 -10.07 8.45 11.68
CA THR A 93 -10.79 9.70 11.43
C THR A 93 -11.84 9.85 12.52
N LEU A 94 -11.80 10.97 13.24
CA LEU A 94 -12.65 11.27 14.37
C LEU A 94 -13.19 12.70 14.28
N PRO A 95 -14.21 13.06 15.09
CA PRO A 95 -14.53 14.47 15.33
C PRO A 95 -13.30 15.24 15.85
N GLY A 96 -13.10 16.50 15.44
CA GLY A 96 -11.89 17.27 15.78
C GLY A 96 -11.58 17.37 17.29
N HIS A 97 -12.60 17.41 18.14
CA HIS A 97 -12.42 17.45 19.60
C HIS A 97 -11.89 16.14 20.22
N GLU A 98 -11.86 15.05 19.46
CA GLU A 98 -11.33 13.74 19.88
C GLU A 98 -9.88 13.50 19.41
N LEU A 99 -9.19 14.52 18.86
CA LEU A 99 -7.82 14.42 18.40
C LEU A 99 -6.89 13.81 19.47
N GLU A 100 -7.04 14.22 20.72
CA GLU A 100 -6.17 13.74 21.80
C GLU A 100 -6.34 12.24 22.06
N LEU A 101 -7.56 11.69 21.89
CA LEU A 101 -7.80 10.25 22.00
C LEU A 101 -7.01 9.48 20.94
N ALA A 102 -7.03 9.91 19.68
CA ALA A 102 -6.28 9.29 18.61
C ALA A 102 -4.77 9.33 18.90
N LEU A 103 -4.24 10.49 19.25
CA LEU A 103 -2.81 10.64 19.56
C LEU A 103 -2.38 9.80 20.75
N TRP A 104 -3.22 9.68 21.77
CA TRP A 104 -2.95 8.83 22.92
C TRP A 104 -2.92 7.35 22.55
N LEU A 105 -3.89 6.86 21.78
CA LEU A 105 -3.98 5.47 21.35
C LEU A 105 -2.76 5.06 20.51
N GLU A 106 -2.36 5.90 19.55
CA GLU A 106 -1.20 5.66 18.71
C GLU A 106 0.11 5.68 19.51
N ALA A 107 0.27 6.65 20.40
CA ALA A 107 1.45 6.76 21.27
C ALA A 107 1.53 5.58 22.25
N ASP A 108 0.40 5.15 22.81
CA ASP A 108 0.37 4.05 23.78
C ASP A 108 0.81 2.74 23.13
N ARG A 109 0.27 2.38 21.96
CA ARG A 109 0.72 1.16 21.29
C ARG A 109 2.16 1.25 20.79
N MET A 110 2.66 2.41 20.35
CA MET A 110 4.08 2.59 20.03
C MET A 110 4.97 2.37 21.25
N ALA A 111 4.57 2.83 22.42
CA ALA A 111 5.37 2.76 23.64
C ALA A 111 5.25 1.43 24.39
N SER A 112 4.09 0.79 24.36
CA SER A 112 3.73 -0.23 25.35
C SER A 112 3.05 -1.50 24.79
N LEU A 113 3.19 -1.77 23.50
CA LEU A 113 2.62 -2.97 22.86
C LEU A 113 3.25 -4.27 23.42
N LEU A 114 4.58 -4.34 23.50
CA LEU A 114 5.30 -5.59 23.79
C LEU A 114 4.90 -6.28 25.09
N PRO A 115 4.72 -5.58 26.22
CA PRO A 115 4.27 -6.22 27.47
C PRO A 115 2.91 -6.91 27.36
N ALA A 116 2.06 -6.47 26.45
CA ALA A 116 0.73 -7.02 26.23
C ALA A 116 0.71 -8.18 25.24
N MET A 117 1.81 -8.49 24.55
CA MET A 117 1.90 -9.57 23.57
C MET A 117 2.06 -10.91 24.25
N THR A 118 1.16 -11.85 23.94
CA THR A 118 1.15 -13.23 24.44
C THR A 118 1.14 -14.23 23.31
N GLN A 119 1.55 -15.47 23.59
CA GLN A 119 1.51 -16.56 22.61
C GLN A 119 0.10 -16.79 22.08
N GLU A 120 -0.92 -16.70 22.93
CA GLU A 120 -2.31 -16.86 22.54
C GLU A 120 -2.75 -15.79 21.51
N LYS A 121 -2.36 -14.53 21.72
CA LYS A 121 -2.64 -13.43 20.76
C LYS A 121 -1.95 -13.67 19.42
N LEU A 122 -0.70 -14.10 19.44
CA LEU A 122 0.03 -14.44 18.23
C LEU A 122 -0.63 -15.60 17.49
N ASP A 123 -0.93 -16.70 18.17
CA ASP A 123 -1.58 -17.86 17.57
C ASP A 123 -2.92 -17.50 16.93
N ASN A 124 -3.71 -16.70 17.62
CA ASN A 124 -4.98 -16.18 17.09
C ASN A 124 -4.76 -15.35 15.81
N GLN A 125 -3.80 -14.41 15.79
CA GLN A 125 -3.59 -13.55 14.62
C GLN A 125 -2.94 -14.31 13.45
N ARG A 126 -2.07 -15.28 13.70
CA ARG A 126 -1.59 -16.17 12.65
C ARG A 126 -2.75 -16.89 11.95
N ASP A 127 -3.73 -17.39 12.71
CA ASP A 127 -4.89 -18.05 12.13
C ASP A 127 -5.78 -17.07 11.35
N VAL A 128 -5.94 -15.84 11.83
CA VAL A 128 -6.67 -14.77 11.14
C VAL A 128 -6.00 -14.47 9.78
N VAL A 129 -4.70 -14.18 9.75
CA VAL A 129 -3.96 -13.86 8.52
C VAL A 129 -3.94 -15.05 7.54
N LYS A 130 -3.77 -16.28 8.06
CA LYS A 130 -3.87 -17.50 7.22
C LYS A 130 -5.27 -17.70 6.62
N ASN A 131 -6.32 -17.35 7.35
CA ASN A 131 -7.69 -17.39 6.81
C ASN A 131 -7.92 -16.27 5.79
N GLU A 132 -7.38 -15.09 6.03
CA GLU A 132 -7.40 -13.99 5.08
C GLU A 132 -6.69 -14.38 3.77
N ARG A 133 -5.50 -14.97 3.84
CA ARG A 133 -4.81 -15.49 2.66
C ARG A 133 -5.67 -16.51 1.89
N ARG A 134 -6.28 -17.47 2.59
CA ARG A 134 -7.18 -18.43 1.94
C ARG A 134 -8.34 -17.75 1.25
N TRP A 135 -8.92 -16.74 1.91
CA TRP A 135 -10.09 -16.06 1.38
C TRP A 135 -9.77 -15.09 0.25
N SER A 136 -8.67 -14.32 0.35
CA SER A 136 -8.31 -13.27 -0.60
C SER A 136 -7.43 -13.75 -1.75
N VAL A 137 -6.67 -14.83 -1.56
CA VAL A 137 -5.70 -15.35 -2.54
C VAL A 137 -6.08 -16.77 -2.97
N ASP A 138 -5.97 -17.76 -2.06
CA ASP A 138 -5.98 -19.16 -2.45
C ASP A 138 -7.33 -19.64 -3.01
N ASN A 139 -8.46 -19.08 -2.55
CA ASN A 139 -9.82 -19.45 -2.98
C ASN A 139 -10.43 -18.46 -3.98
N GLN A 140 -9.67 -17.45 -4.45
CA GLN A 140 -10.16 -16.51 -5.46
C GLN A 140 -9.71 -16.92 -6.85
N PRO A 141 -10.60 -16.86 -7.86
CA PRO A 141 -10.16 -16.97 -9.25
C PRO A 141 -9.07 -15.94 -9.56
N TYR A 142 -7.95 -16.38 -10.10
CA TYR A 142 -6.76 -15.55 -10.36
C TYR A 142 -6.13 -14.92 -9.10
N GLY A 143 -6.41 -15.41 -7.90
CA GLY A 143 -6.08 -14.72 -6.65
C GLY A 143 -4.58 -14.56 -6.37
N ASP A 144 -3.73 -15.43 -6.90
CA ASP A 144 -2.28 -15.41 -6.72
C ASP A 144 -1.52 -14.65 -7.83
N TRP A 145 -2.23 -13.88 -8.64
CA TRP A 145 -1.65 -13.20 -9.81
C TRP A 145 -0.53 -12.21 -9.44
N ASP A 146 -0.70 -11.43 -8.38
CA ASP A 146 0.27 -10.43 -7.92
C ASP A 146 1.52 -11.08 -7.34
N GLU A 147 1.39 -12.14 -6.56
CA GLU A 147 2.52 -12.95 -6.05
C GLU A 147 3.37 -13.50 -7.20
N ARG A 148 2.72 -14.09 -8.20
CA ARG A 148 3.39 -14.61 -9.40
C ARG A 148 4.08 -13.51 -10.19
N MET A 149 3.43 -12.36 -10.33
CA MET A 149 4.02 -11.24 -11.04
C MET A 149 5.23 -10.67 -10.32
N GLN A 150 5.16 -10.51 -9.00
CA GLN A 150 6.30 -10.09 -8.18
C GLN A 150 7.48 -11.07 -8.31
N ALA A 151 7.21 -12.37 -8.19
CA ALA A 151 8.23 -13.42 -8.33
C ALA A 151 8.88 -13.47 -9.73
N LEU A 152 8.16 -13.11 -10.79
CA LEU A 152 8.70 -13.05 -12.15
C LEU A 152 9.44 -11.75 -12.44
N VAL A 153 9.01 -10.65 -11.84
CA VAL A 153 9.57 -9.31 -12.07
C VAL A 153 10.84 -9.09 -11.25
N TYR A 154 10.88 -9.55 -10.00
CA TYR A 154 12.02 -9.34 -9.11
C TYR A 154 12.81 -10.64 -8.90
N PRO A 155 14.15 -10.58 -8.85
CA PRO A 155 14.98 -11.75 -8.52
C PRO A 155 14.63 -12.34 -7.15
N GLU A 156 14.85 -13.65 -6.96
CA GLU A 156 14.54 -14.37 -5.72
C GLU A 156 15.17 -13.74 -4.46
N THR A 157 16.34 -13.14 -4.61
CA THR A 157 17.04 -12.46 -3.51
C THR A 157 16.60 -11.01 -3.28
N HIS A 158 15.71 -10.50 -4.13
CA HIS A 158 15.28 -9.11 -4.05
C HIS A 158 14.18 -8.93 -3.00
N PRO A 159 14.20 -7.84 -2.19
CA PRO A 159 13.21 -7.60 -1.15
C PRO A 159 11.74 -7.54 -1.63
N TYR A 160 11.51 -7.22 -2.91
CA TYR A 160 10.16 -7.17 -3.50
C TYR A 160 9.73 -8.47 -4.19
N HIS A 161 10.48 -9.56 -4.07
CA HIS A 161 10.15 -10.83 -4.72
C HIS A 161 8.93 -11.52 -4.12
N HIS A 162 8.65 -11.32 -2.84
CA HIS A 162 7.58 -12.01 -2.10
C HIS A 162 6.40 -11.07 -1.80
N PRO A 163 5.18 -11.63 -1.70
CA PRO A 163 3.98 -10.85 -1.43
C PRO A 163 3.90 -10.41 0.04
N THR A 164 3.22 -9.30 0.28
CA THR A 164 3.00 -8.75 1.63
C THR A 164 2.21 -9.70 2.54
N ILE A 165 1.28 -10.49 1.99
CA ILE A 165 0.49 -11.46 2.76
C ILE A 165 1.34 -12.62 3.31
N GLY A 166 2.48 -12.90 2.69
CA GLY A 166 3.41 -13.95 3.08
C GLY A 166 2.96 -15.37 2.76
N SER A 167 3.82 -16.36 3.06
CA SER A 167 3.53 -17.77 2.86
C SER A 167 2.85 -18.39 4.08
N MET A 168 2.04 -19.46 3.85
CA MET A 168 1.42 -20.25 4.95
C MET A 168 2.46 -20.88 5.85
N GLU A 169 3.61 -21.28 5.30
CA GLU A 169 4.70 -21.92 6.01
C GLU A 169 5.39 -20.92 6.96
N ASP A 170 5.79 -19.76 6.42
CA ASP A 170 6.47 -18.70 7.19
C ASP A 170 5.58 -18.15 8.30
N LEU A 171 4.29 -17.89 8.01
CA LEU A 171 3.31 -17.47 9.01
C LEU A 171 3.16 -18.52 10.13
N SER A 172 3.21 -19.82 9.79
CA SER A 172 3.11 -20.88 10.79
C SER A 172 4.36 -20.97 11.66
N ALA A 173 5.53 -20.62 11.12
CA ALA A 173 6.81 -20.63 11.83
C ALA A 173 7.03 -19.38 12.70
N ALA A 174 6.17 -18.34 12.58
CA ALA A 174 6.28 -17.12 13.35
C ALA A 174 6.27 -17.34 14.85
N SER A 175 7.28 -16.85 15.56
CA SER A 175 7.41 -16.94 17.02
C SER A 175 7.14 -15.60 17.71
N LEU A 176 6.85 -15.64 19.01
CA LEU A 176 6.67 -14.43 19.80
C LEU A 176 7.97 -13.60 19.89
N ASP A 177 9.13 -14.25 19.86
CA ASP A 177 10.42 -13.56 19.86
C ASP A 177 10.67 -12.82 18.54
N ASP A 178 10.24 -13.39 17.41
CA ASP A 178 10.29 -12.70 16.11
C ASP A 178 9.41 -11.44 16.12
N VAL A 179 8.20 -11.54 16.69
CA VAL A 179 7.31 -10.39 16.85
C VAL A 179 7.96 -9.30 17.71
N ARG A 180 8.61 -9.68 18.81
CA ARG A 180 9.32 -8.74 19.68
C ARG A 180 10.50 -8.08 18.99
N GLU A 181 11.32 -8.88 18.26
CA GLU A 181 12.44 -8.37 17.49
C GLU A 181 11.98 -7.36 16.42
N PHE A 182 10.94 -7.71 15.67
CA PHE A 182 10.41 -6.87 14.59
C PHE A 182 9.90 -5.51 15.13
N PHE A 183 9.13 -5.54 16.23
CA PHE A 183 8.67 -4.32 16.88
C PHE A 183 9.83 -3.46 17.37
N ALA A 184 10.72 -4.05 18.18
CA ALA A 184 11.85 -3.33 18.75
C ALA A 184 12.76 -2.70 17.70
N THR A 185 12.82 -3.32 16.52
CA THR A 185 13.63 -2.83 15.41
C THR A 185 12.97 -1.68 14.67
N HIS A 186 11.70 -1.78 14.34
CA HIS A 186 11.07 -0.90 13.34
C HIS A 186 10.04 0.08 13.90
N TYR A 187 9.41 -0.22 15.05
CA TYR A 187 8.31 0.60 15.59
C TYR A 187 8.83 1.61 16.63
N ALA A 188 9.50 2.63 16.12
CA ALA A 188 10.07 3.69 16.93
C ALA A 188 9.80 5.07 16.32
N PRO A 189 9.80 6.16 17.13
CA PRO A 189 9.51 7.50 16.64
C PRO A 189 10.40 7.95 15.48
N ASN A 190 11.69 7.64 15.52
CA ASN A 190 12.64 8.02 14.47
C ASN A 190 12.50 7.20 13.17
N ASN A 191 11.60 6.20 13.15
CA ASN A 191 11.20 5.45 11.97
C ASN A 191 9.76 5.75 11.53
N ALA A 192 9.17 6.85 12.05
CA ALA A 192 7.78 7.17 11.81
C ALA A 192 7.55 8.59 11.30
N VAL A 193 6.41 8.77 10.63
CA VAL A 193 5.83 10.07 10.27
C VAL A 193 4.40 10.10 10.76
N LEU A 194 4.06 11.08 11.58
CA LEU A 194 2.70 11.36 12.02
C LEU A 194 2.13 12.46 11.16
N THR A 195 1.03 12.17 10.47
CA THR A 195 0.30 13.16 9.67
C THR A 195 -1.06 13.44 10.31
N ILE A 196 -1.42 14.72 10.44
CA ILE A 196 -2.73 15.15 10.93
C ILE A 196 -3.33 16.11 9.91
N ALA A 197 -4.56 15.81 9.48
CA ALA A 197 -5.32 16.67 8.59
C ALA A 197 -6.72 16.95 9.15
N GLY A 198 -7.23 18.19 9.03
CA GLY A 198 -8.61 18.52 9.42
C GLY A 198 -8.75 19.65 10.42
N ASP A 199 -9.74 19.53 11.29
CA ASP A 199 -10.13 20.58 12.24
C ASP A 199 -9.37 20.47 13.56
N PHE A 200 -8.30 21.23 13.67
CA PHE A 200 -7.48 21.36 14.87
C PHE A 200 -6.69 22.67 14.87
N GLU A 201 -6.27 23.12 16.05
CA GLU A 201 -5.34 24.23 16.18
C GLU A 201 -3.89 23.70 16.21
N PRO A 202 -2.99 24.14 15.30
CA PRO A 202 -1.63 23.58 15.14
C PRO A 202 -0.81 23.57 16.43
N ASP A 203 -0.77 24.69 17.17
CA ASP A 203 0.01 24.77 18.42
C ASP A 203 -0.54 23.82 19.49
N ALA A 204 -1.86 23.66 19.58
CA ALA A 204 -2.47 22.71 20.51
C ALA A 204 -2.17 21.26 20.10
N ALA A 205 -2.23 20.94 18.80
CA ALA A 205 -1.88 19.63 18.28
C ALA A 205 -0.40 19.29 18.57
N LEU A 206 0.52 20.22 18.34
CA LEU A 206 1.94 20.03 18.66
C LEU A 206 2.17 19.78 20.15
N ALA A 207 1.46 20.52 21.03
CA ALA A 207 1.55 20.30 22.47
C ALA A 207 1.05 18.90 22.89
N MET A 208 -0.07 18.42 22.28
CA MET A 208 -0.58 17.07 22.50
C MET A 208 0.39 16.00 21.98
N ILE A 209 0.98 16.21 20.80
CA ILE A 209 1.96 15.29 20.22
C ILE A 209 3.19 15.20 21.13
N GLU A 210 3.75 16.32 21.57
CA GLU A 210 4.89 16.33 22.51
C GLU A 210 4.53 15.62 23.83
N LYS A 211 3.32 15.86 24.37
CA LYS A 211 2.84 15.22 25.61
C LYS A 211 2.82 13.69 25.50
N HIS A 212 2.34 13.15 24.39
CA HIS A 212 2.11 11.71 24.23
C HIS A 212 3.34 10.99 23.65
N PHE A 213 3.97 11.55 22.62
CA PHE A 213 5.08 10.93 21.90
C PHE A 213 6.47 11.37 22.38
N GLY A 214 6.62 12.57 22.95
CA GLY A 214 7.92 13.16 23.27
C GLY A 214 8.80 12.32 24.19
N ARG A 215 8.22 11.51 25.08
CA ARG A 215 8.93 10.61 26.00
C ARG A 215 9.25 9.22 25.44
N ILE A 216 8.74 8.88 24.25
CA ILE A 216 9.02 7.58 23.62
C ILE A 216 10.45 7.63 23.07
N ALA A 217 11.26 6.65 23.46
CA ALA A 217 12.66 6.63 23.06
C ALA A 217 12.82 6.33 21.56
N ALA A 218 13.74 7.03 20.91
CA ALA A 218 14.20 6.67 19.58
C ALA A 218 14.93 5.32 19.58
N ASN A 219 14.89 4.59 18.47
CA ASN A 219 15.77 3.44 18.28
C ASN A 219 17.15 3.89 17.75
N PRO A 220 18.21 3.86 18.57
CA PRO A 220 19.54 4.27 18.12
C PRO A 220 20.20 3.25 17.18
N SER A 221 19.64 2.05 17.08
CA SER A 221 20.12 0.94 16.26
C SER A 221 19.20 0.63 15.09
N LEU A 222 18.43 1.62 14.62
CA LEU A 222 17.59 1.48 13.45
C LEU A 222 18.47 1.05 12.25
N PRO A 223 18.21 -0.12 11.63
CA PRO A 223 18.99 -0.57 10.49
C PRO A 223 18.76 0.33 9.28
N PRO A 224 19.74 0.46 8.38
CA PRO A 224 19.49 1.09 7.10
C PRO A 224 18.44 0.30 6.30
N PRO A 225 17.67 0.97 5.43
CA PRO A 225 16.71 0.26 4.58
C PRO A 225 17.43 -0.79 3.71
N PRO A 226 16.77 -1.91 3.41
CA PRO A 226 17.33 -2.93 2.52
C PRO A 226 17.67 -2.34 1.15
N ALA A 227 18.74 -2.82 0.54
CA ALA A 227 19.09 -2.47 -0.83
C ALA A 227 18.02 -3.03 -1.79
N VAL A 228 17.46 -2.16 -2.62
CA VAL A 228 16.39 -2.48 -3.58
C VAL A 228 16.81 -2.21 -5.03
N ASP A 229 18.11 -2.13 -5.27
CA ASP A 229 18.66 -1.89 -6.61
C ASP A 229 18.41 -3.10 -7.50
N VAL A 230 17.79 -2.85 -8.64
CA VAL A 230 17.57 -3.85 -9.68
C VAL A 230 17.55 -3.14 -11.03
N ALA A 231 18.04 -3.82 -12.08
CA ALA A 231 18.02 -3.25 -13.41
C ALA A 231 16.58 -2.91 -13.86
N ASP A 232 16.40 -1.77 -14.53
CA ASP A 232 15.10 -1.32 -15.04
C ASP A 232 14.49 -2.28 -16.09
N ARG A 233 15.30 -3.18 -16.64
CA ARG A 233 14.88 -4.18 -17.62
C ARG A 233 15.07 -5.57 -17.07
N ILE A 234 14.09 -6.45 -17.33
CA ILE A 234 14.13 -7.86 -16.91
C ILE A 234 15.14 -8.67 -17.76
N GLY A 235 15.53 -8.14 -18.92
CA GLY A 235 16.39 -8.83 -19.88
C GLY A 235 15.55 -9.59 -20.90
N GLU A 236 15.53 -10.92 -20.81
CA GLU A 236 14.70 -11.74 -21.70
C GLU A 236 13.26 -11.84 -21.18
N ALA A 237 12.30 -11.90 -22.11
CA ALA A 237 10.89 -12.09 -21.73
C ALA A 237 10.68 -13.49 -21.14
N VAL A 238 10.09 -13.54 -19.97
CA VAL A 238 9.70 -14.79 -19.31
C VAL A 238 8.22 -15.05 -19.55
N ARG A 239 7.88 -16.27 -19.98
CA ARG A 239 6.49 -16.70 -20.20
C ARG A 239 6.17 -17.89 -19.31
N VAL A 240 5.11 -17.78 -18.54
CA VAL A 240 4.59 -18.86 -17.70
C VAL A 240 3.11 -19.08 -18.03
N THR A 241 2.72 -20.33 -18.16
CA THR A 241 1.29 -20.72 -18.29
C THR A 241 0.88 -21.43 -17.02
N VAL A 242 -0.16 -20.90 -16.36
CA VAL A 242 -0.69 -21.43 -15.10
C VAL A 242 -2.07 -22.04 -15.38
N PRO A 243 -2.22 -23.37 -15.23
CA PRO A 243 -3.54 -23.99 -15.22
C PRO A 243 -4.29 -23.62 -13.94
N ASP A 244 -5.52 -23.16 -14.08
CA ASP A 244 -6.36 -22.80 -12.94
C ASP A 244 -7.85 -23.03 -13.25
N GLN A 245 -8.67 -23.19 -12.20
CA GLN A 245 -10.13 -23.36 -12.32
C GLN A 245 -10.82 -21.98 -12.40
N VAL A 246 -10.62 -21.31 -13.51
CA VAL A 246 -11.14 -19.95 -13.75
C VAL A 246 -12.22 -19.95 -14.81
N PRO A 247 -13.19 -19.01 -14.77
CA PRO A 247 -14.27 -18.97 -15.74
C PRO A 247 -13.81 -18.65 -17.17
N LEU A 248 -12.75 -17.86 -17.33
CA LEU A 248 -12.21 -17.43 -18.61
C LEU A 248 -10.69 -17.34 -18.57
N PRO A 249 -10.00 -17.58 -19.69
CA PRO A 249 -8.56 -17.35 -19.75
C PRO A 249 -8.21 -15.88 -19.58
N ARG A 250 -7.13 -15.61 -18.86
CA ARG A 250 -6.61 -14.25 -18.64
C ARG A 250 -5.12 -14.20 -18.96
N ILE A 251 -4.70 -13.10 -19.53
CA ILE A 251 -3.28 -12.83 -19.78
C ILE A 251 -2.82 -11.67 -18.90
N TYR A 252 -1.62 -11.79 -18.38
CA TYR A 252 -0.96 -10.79 -17.57
C TYR A 252 0.35 -10.39 -18.20
N PHE A 253 0.70 -9.11 -18.11
CA PHE A 253 2.00 -8.57 -18.46
C PHE A 253 2.54 -7.74 -17.31
N ALA A 254 3.84 -7.83 -17.06
CA ALA A 254 4.53 -6.94 -16.16
C ALA A 254 5.90 -6.54 -16.69
N HIS A 255 6.29 -5.31 -16.40
CA HIS A 255 7.60 -4.75 -16.72
C HIS A 255 8.11 -3.96 -15.53
N ARG A 256 9.41 -3.96 -15.30
CA ARG A 256 10.04 -2.98 -14.42
C ARG A 256 10.01 -1.62 -15.09
N VAL A 257 9.74 -0.61 -14.28
CA VAL A 257 9.77 0.79 -14.69
C VAL A 257 10.49 1.59 -13.61
N PRO A 258 10.94 2.82 -13.90
CA PRO A 258 11.67 3.64 -12.93
C PRO A 258 10.93 3.79 -11.59
N PRO A 259 11.66 4.12 -10.51
CA PRO A 259 11.10 4.33 -9.18
C PRO A 259 10.04 5.44 -9.16
N PHE A 260 9.07 5.29 -8.25
CA PHE A 260 8.09 6.35 -7.95
C PHE A 260 8.79 7.65 -7.54
N GLY A 261 8.21 8.79 -7.96
CA GLY A 261 8.74 10.12 -7.70
C GLY A 261 9.80 10.60 -8.70
N THR A 262 9.93 9.91 -9.83
CA THR A 262 10.77 10.36 -10.97
C THR A 262 9.90 10.75 -12.16
N ASP A 263 10.37 11.72 -12.97
CA ASP A 263 9.67 12.12 -14.22
C ASP A 263 9.45 10.93 -15.16
N ALA A 264 10.35 9.97 -15.14
CA ALA A 264 10.23 8.77 -15.95
C ALA A 264 9.11 7.85 -15.45
N PHE A 265 8.92 7.72 -14.14
CA PHE A 265 7.75 7.02 -13.56
C PHE A 265 6.44 7.70 -13.98
N ASP A 266 6.37 9.02 -13.89
CA ASP A 266 5.18 9.79 -14.24
C ASP A 266 4.79 9.57 -15.71
N ALA A 267 5.78 9.43 -16.60
CA ALA A 267 5.52 9.11 -18.01
C ALA A 267 4.88 7.72 -18.17
N PHE A 268 5.29 6.71 -17.39
CA PHE A 268 4.67 5.37 -17.39
C PHE A 268 3.27 5.38 -16.77
N ASP A 269 3.04 6.18 -15.73
CA ASP A 269 1.70 6.34 -15.13
C ASP A 269 0.72 6.98 -16.12
N VAL A 270 1.13 8.03 -16.82
CA VAL A 270 0.35 8.62 -17.92
C VAL A 270 0.11 7.62 -19.05
N ALA A 271 1.10 6.81 -19.44
CA ALA A 271 0.93 5.78 -20.45
C ALA A 271 -0.07 4.70 -20.01
N ALA A 272 -0.04 4.28 -18.75
CA ALA A 272 -1.01 3.35 -18.19
C ALA A 272 -2.44 3.92 -18.25
N ASP A 273 -2.63 5.18 -17.91
CA ASP A 273 -3.92 5.88 -18.01
C ASP A 273 -4.39 6.03 -19.47
N VAL A 274 -3.50 6.31 -20.41
CA VAL A 274 -3.81 6.34 -21.85
C VAL A 274 -4.31 4.98 -22.33
N LEU A 275 -3.62 3.91 -21.96
CA LEU A 275 -3.92 2.55 -22.37
C LEU A 275 -5.18 1.99 -21.71
N GLY A 276 -5.35 2.14 -20.38
CA GLY A 276 -6.29 1.36 -19.61
C GLY A 276 -7.34 2.12 -18.79
N SER A 277 -7.17 3.41 -18.52
CA SER A 277 -8.06 4.09 -17.59
C SER A 277 -9.33 4.62 -18.23
N GLY A 278 -10.47 4.01 -17.83
CA GLY A 278 -11.81 4.40 -18.25
C GLY A 278 -12.23 3.82 -19.62
N ARG A 279 -13.52 3.98 -19.93
CA ARG A 279 -14.13 3.36 -21.12
C ARG A 279 -13.72 3.99 -22.45
N ALA A 280 -13.02 5.11 -22.43
CA ALA A 280 -12.47 5.81 -23.59
C ALA A 280 -10.95 5.58 -23.75
N SER A 281 -10.33 4.79 -22.89
CA SER A 281 -8.93 4.37 -23.03
C SER A 281 -8.72 3.53 -24.30
N ARG A 282 -7.48 3.54 -24.83
CA ARG A 282 -7.19 2.89 -26.11
C ARG A 282 -7.54 1.40 -26.11
N LEU A 283 -7.08 0.67 -25.11
CA LEU A 283 -7.32 -0.79 -25.01
C LEU A 283 -8.81 -1.08 -24.81
N TYR A 284 -9.50 -0.37 -23.93
CA TYR A 284 -10.92 -0.61 -23.72
C TYR A 284 -11.74 -0.31 -24.98
N ALA A 285 -11.51 0.84 -25.61
CA ALA A 285 -12.22 1.24 -26.80
C ALA A 285 -12.00 0.25 -27.97
N ASN A 286 -10.77 -0.20 -28.16
CA ASN A 286 -10.41 -1.09 -29.25
C ASN A 286 -10.75 -2.57 -28.94
N LEU A 287 -10.26 -3.12 -27.84
CA LEU A 287 -10.32 -4.57 -27.59
C LEU A 287 -11.59 -5.02 -26.85
N VAL A 288 -12.21 -4.16 -26.03
CA VAL A 288 -13.45 -4.51 -25.33
C VAL A 288 -14.68 -4.14 -26.16
N ARG A 289 -14.75 -2.90 -26.67
CA ARG A 289 -15.93 -2.43 -27.43
C ARG A 289 -15.81 -2.73 -28.92
N GLY A 290 -14.68 -2.44 -29.54
CA GLY A 290 -14.46 -2.55 -30.99
C GLY A 290 -14.35 -3.98 -31.45
N GLN A 291 -13.23 -4.61 -31.25
CA GLN A 291 -12.90 -5.96 -31.70
C GLN A 291 -13.59 -7.06 -30.87
N ARG A 292 -14.02 -6.74 -29.65
CA ARG A 292 -14.65 -7.68 -28.70
C ARG A 292 -13.81 -8.91 -28.37
N LEU A 293 -12.49 -8.75 -28.29
CA LEU A 293 -11.54 -9.79 -27.91
C LEU A 293 -11.48 -9.96 -26.39
N ALA A 294 -11.51 -8.85 -25.65
CA ALA A 294 -11.47 -8.86 -24.19
C ALA A 294 -12.85 -8.62 -23.56
N GLN A 295 -13.07 -9.23 -22.39
CA GLN A 295 -14.20 -8.94 -21.52
C GLN A 295 -13.90 -7.74 -20.63
N ASP A 296 -12.72 -7.71 -20.06
CA ASP A 296 -12.17 -6.62 -19.24
C ASP A 296 -10.67 -6.47 -19.48
N ILE A 297 -10.16 -5.28 -19.16
CA ILE A 297 -8.76 -4.93 -19.24
C ILE A 297 -8.46 -3.98 -18.06
N SER A 298 -7.31 -4.17 -17.44
CA SER A 298 -6.77 -3.27 -16.45
C SER A 298 -5.31 -2.96 -16.76
N VAL A 299 -4.91 -1.71 -16.57
CA VAL A 299 -3.52 -1.25 -16.73
C VAL A 299 -3.21 -0.28 -15.60
N PHE A 300 -2.09 -0.45 -14.94
CA PHE A 300 -1.68 0.39 -13.83
C PHE A 300 -0.18 0.27 -13.56
N VAL A 301 0.35 1.19 -12.78
CA VAL A 301 1.73 1.13 -12.28
C VAL A 301 1.67 0.99 -10.76
N PHE A 302 2.36 0.00 -10.21
CA PHE A 302 2.62 -0.10 -8.78
C PHE A 302 3.72 0.89 -8.41
N PRO A 303 3.43 1.93 -7.62
CA PRO A 303 4.42 2.90 -7.19
C PRO A 303 5.30 2.30 -6.09
N ILE A 304 6.58 2.11 -6.37
CA ILE A 304 7.57 1.60 -5.42
C ILE A 304 8.62 2.68 -5.18
N VAL A 305 8.86 3.00 -3.92
CA VAL A 305 9.81 4.04 -3.51
C VAL A 305 11.21 3.46 -3.37
N GLY A 306 12.18 4.07 -4.07
CA GLY A 306 13.59 3.72 -3.96
C GLY A 306 14.05 2.52 -4.79
N GLY A 307 13.14 1.70 -5.32
CA GLY A 307 13.43 0.59 -6.21
C GLY A 307 12.62 0.66 -7.50
N ALA A 308 12.90 -0.23 -8.46
CA ALA A 308 12.13 -0.28 -9.69
C ALA A 308 10.65 -0.56 -9.38
N SER A 309 9.78 0.30 -9.90
CA SER A 309 8.33 0.13 -9.88
C SER A 309 7.89 -0.95 -10.89
N MET A 310 6.64 -1.36 -10.85
CA MET A 310 6.11 -2.38 -11.75
C MET A 310 4.92 -1.84 -12.55
N PHE A 311 5.09 -1.74 -13.88
CA PHE A 311 3.98 -1.56 -14.80
C PHE A 311 3.31 -2.92 -15.00
N ALA A 312 2.02 -3.00 -14.76
CA ALA A 312 1.26 -4.24 -14.90
C ALA A 312 -0.03 -4.02 -15.70
N MET A 313 -0.41 -5.04 -16.45
CA MET A 313 -1.72 -5.09 -17.07
C MET A 313 -2.24 -6.51 -17.15
N TRP A 314 -3.56 -6.64 -17.19
CA TRP A 314 -4.21 -7.89 -17.54
C TRP A 314 -5.37 -7.66 -18.51
N ALA A 315 -5.71 -8.72 -19.24
CA ALA A 315 -6.91 -8.78 -20.05
C ALA A 315 -7.54 -10.17 -19.96
N THR A 316 -8.85 -10.22 -19.73
CA THR A 316 -9.63 -11.45 -19.71
C THR A 316 -10.22 -11.67 -21.10
N ALA A 317 -9.93 -12.81 -21.72
CA ALA A 317 -10.47 -13.15 -23.03
C ALA A 317 -12.00 -13.36 -22.97
N ARG A 318 -12.71 -12.99 -24.02
CA ARG A 318 -14.12 -13.39 -24.16
C ARG A 318 -14.24 -14.89 -24.49
N PRO A 319 -15.39 -15.50 -24.21
CA PRO A 319 -15.64 -16.89 -24.59
C PRO A 319 -15.34 -17.14 -26.08
N GLY A 320 -14.54 -18.16 -26.36
CA GLY A 320 -14.18 -18.55 -27.72
C GLY A 320 -13.04 -17.74 -28.36
N ILE A 321 -12.45 -16.81 -27.63
CA ILE A 321 -11.27 -16.05 -28.10
C ILE A 321 -9.99 -16.76 -27.67
N GLU A 322 -9.11 -17.02 -28.63
CA GLU A 322 -7.78 -17.56 -28.39
C GLU A 322 -6.88 -16.52 -27.75
N LEU A 323 -6.15 -16.91 -26.67
CA LEU A 323 -5.24 -16.00 -25.94
C LEU A 323 -4.18 -15.38 -26.85
N ALA A 324 -3.66 -16.10 -27.83
CA ALA A 324 -2.68 -15.57 -28.78
C ALA A 324 -3.21 -14.38 -29.59
N SER A 325 -4.49 -14.41 -29.97
CA SER A 325 -5.14 -13.30 -30.68
C SER A 325 -5.32 -12.08 -29.79
N LEU A 326 -5.69 -12.28 -28.53
CA LEU A 326 -5.79 -11.21 -27.54
C LEU A 326 -4.42 -10.62 -27.22
N GLU A 327 -3.40 -11.46 -27.04
CA GLU A 327 -2.02 -11.05 -26.80
C GLU A 327 -1.49 -10.18 -27.94
N GLY A 328 -1.62 -10.65 -29.18
CA GLY A 328 -1.16 -9.89 -30.36
C GLY A 328 -1.85 -8.51 -30.46
N ALA A 329 -3.14 -8.45 -30.14
CA ALA A 329 -3.88 -7.19 -30.14
C ALA A 329 -3.43 -6.23 -29.01
N LEU A 330 -3.15 -6.76 -27.81
CA LEU A 330 -2.61 -5.97 -26.69
C LEU A 330 -1.24 -5.39 -27.02
N LEU A 331 -0.31 -6.24 -27.47
CA LEU A 331 1.04 -5.82 -27.85
C LEU A 331 1.01 -4.82 -28.99
N GLY A 332 0.13 -5.02 -30.00
CA GLY A 332 -0.04 -4.07 -31.09
C GLY A 332 -0.49 -2.66 -30.65
N GLU A 333 -1.30 -2.54 -29.59
CA GLU A 333 -1.65 -1.22 -29.03
C GLU A 333 -0.49 -0.58 -28.27
N ILE A 334 0.29 -1.38 -27.53
CA ILE A 334 1.50 -0.89 -26.84
C ILE A 334 2.52 -0.41 -27.88
N ASP A 335 2.79 -1.20 -28.91
CA ASP A 335 3.73 -0.86 -29.98
C ASP A 335 3.29 0.42 -30.71
N ARG A 336 1.99 0.57 -30.95
CA ARG A 336 1.43 1.79 -31.55
C ARG A 336 1.62 3.01 -30.64
N LEU A 337 1.36 2.87 -29.34
CA LEU A 337 1.61 3.94 -28.38
C LEU A 337 3.10 4.30 -28.34
N ALA A 338 3.99 3.32 -28.37
CA ALA A 338 5.42 3.53 -28.34
C ALA A 338 5.94 4.22 -29.62
N ALA A 339 5.39 3.87 -30.79
CA ALA A 339 5.80 4.41 -32.08
C ALA A 339 5.24 5.80 -32.39
N GLU A 340 3.97 6.03 -32.08
CA GLU A 340 3.23 7.24 -32.46
C GLU A 340 3.09 8.25 -31.33
N GLY A 341 3.30 7.83 -30.08
CA GLY A 341 3.01 8.61 -28.87
C GLY A 341 1.50 8.71 -28.56
N PRO A 342 1.15 9.37 -27.46
CA PRO A 342 -0.23 9.73 -27.16
C PRO A 342 -0.69 10.88 -28.03
N THR A 343 -1.97 10.88 -28.42
CA THR A 343 -2.58 12.03 -29.09
C THR A 343 -2.90 13.15 -28.10
N ASP A 344 -3.11 14.38 -28.59
CA ASP A 344 -3.57 15.50 -27.75
C ASP A 344 -4.86 15.16 -27.01
N ALA A 345 -5.79 14.45 -27.65
CA ALA A 345 -7.04 14.01 -27.04
C ALA A 345 -6.82 12.97 -25.93
N ASP A 346 -5.84 12.06 -26.08
CA ASP A 346 -5.46 11.12 -24.98
C ASP A 346 -4.92 11.90 -23.79
N LEU A 347 -4.02 12.84 -24.01
CA LEU A 347 -3.41 13.64 -22.94
C LEU A 347 -4.43 14.54 -22.24
N GLU A 348 -5.34 15.19 -22.99
CA GLU A 348 -6.42 15.98 -22.41
C GLU A 348 -7.34 15.11 -21.53
N ARG A 349 -7.73 13.93 -22.03
CA ARG A 349 -8.55 12.99 -21.28
C ARG A 349 -7.86 12.54 -19.99
N VAL A 350 -6.58 12.15 -20.04
CA VAL A 350 -5.82 11.70 -18.87
C VAL A 350 -5.65 12.83 -17.87
N ARG A 351 -5.29 14.04 -18.33
CA ARG A 351 -5.18 15.22 -17.46
C ARG A 351 -6.47 15.50 -16.71
N ASN A 352 -7.62 15.47 -17.40
CA ASN A 352 -8.91 15.70 -16.78
C ASN A 352 -9.27 14.59 -15.80
N LEU A 353 -8.94 13.33 -16.11
CA LEU A 353 -9.17 12.19 -15.24
C LEU A 353 -8.32 12.29 -13.96
N GLN A 354 -7.03 12.56 -14.08
CA GLN A 354 -6.11 12.70 -12.94
C GLN A 354 -6.49 13.93 -12.08
N ALA A 355 -6.82 15.07 -12.70
CA ALA A 355 -7.27 16.26 -11.99
C ALA A 355 -8.56 15.98 -11.20
N SER A 356 -9.51 15.24 -11.79
CA SER A 356 -10.77 14.86 -11.11
C SER A 356 -10.52 13.89 -9.94
N ARG A 357 -9.64 12.89 -10.13
CA ARG A 357 -9.25 11.93 -9.06
C ARG A 357 -8.58 12.67 -7.91
N THR A 358 -7.62 13.54 -8.21
CA THR A 358 -6.92 14.32 -7.17
C THR A 358 -7.87 15.26 -6.43
N ALA A 359 -8.78 15.94 -7.13
CA ALA A 359 -9.77 16.78 -6.49
C ALA A 359 -10.67 15.96 -5.54
N ALA A 360 -11.17 14.81 -6.00
CA ALA A 360 -12.01 13.93 -5.20
C ALA A 360 -11.28 13.32 -3.98
N SER A 361 -9.99 12.99 -4.11
CA SER A 361 -9.20 12.53 -2.96
C SER A 361 -8.99 13.63 -1.94
N LEU A 362 -8.69 14.84 -2.37
CA LEU A 362 -8.49 16.00 -1.49
C LEU A 362 -9.78 16.50 -0.78
N GLU A 363 -10.97 16.09 -1.23
CA GLU A 363 -12.23 16.36 -0.51
C GLU A 363 -12.34 15.51 0.78
N ARG A 364 -11.67 14.37 0.84
CA ARG A 364 -11.69 13.47 1.99
C ARG A 364 -10.50 13.74 2.90
N ILE A 365 -10.77 14.11 4.16
CA ILE A 365 -9.71 14.42 5.13
C ILE A 365 -8.77 13.23 5.35
N ALA A 366 -9.30 12.01 5.39
CA ALA A 366 -8.50 10.79 5.52
C ALA A 366 -7.48 10.59 4.39
N GLU A 367 -7.77 11.06 3.18
CA GLU A 367 -6.85 10.97 2.03
C GLU A 367 -5.78 12.07 2.02
N ARG A 368 -5.91 13.07 2.89
CA ARG A 368 -4.92 14.14 3.06
C ARG A 368 -3.89 13.80 4.13
N ALA A 369 -4.26 12.96 5.08
CA ALA A 369 -3.38 12.44 6.13
C ALA A 369 -2.62 11.18 5.65
#